data_3bf3bf2573c6ae70b2c098f065d1cb67
#
_entry.id   3bf3bf2573c6ae70b2c098f065d1cb67
#
_cell.length_a   1.000
_cell.length_b   1.000
_cell.length_c   1.000
_cell.angle_alpha   90.00
_cell.angle_beta   90.00
_cell.angle_gamma   90.00
#
_symmetry.space_group_name_H-M   'P 1'
#
loop_
_entity.id
_entity.type
_entity.pdbx_description
1 polymer ?
#
loop_
_entity_poly.entity_id
_entity_poly.type
_entity_poly.pdbx_seq_one_letter_code
_entity_poly.pdbx_strand_id
1 'polypeptide(L)'
;MSAVKNVIKDNYNMMLLKDYLRAKIKDAGFANAEVSKTPTGTRITLHVTRPGIVIGRKGTGIKELTEKLESDFGMKNPQIAVEEITKPELSPEVMCNRMASHLERGTAFRRATMWTIQQIMEGGAMGVEITISGKLRGDRSAFENPASLIFALR
;
A
#
# COMPACT_ATOMS: atom_id res chain seq x y z
N MET A 1 25.38 -11.97 19.48
CA MET A 1 24.73 -10.74 18.95
C MET A 1 23.56 -10.38 19.84
N SER A 2 23.35 -9.07 20.16
CA SER A 2 22.25 -8.66 21.04
C SER A 2 20.88 -8.93 20.39
N ALA A 3 19.93 -9.47 21.16
CA ALA A 3 18.54 -9.72 20.71
C ALA A 3 17.88 -8.45 20.13
N VAL A 4 18.17 -7.30 20.72
CA VAL A 4 17.70 -5.99 20.26
C VAL A 4 18.16 -5.69 18.82
N LYS A 5 19.39 -6.01 18.44
CA LYS A 5 19.92 -5.79 17.11
C LYS A 5 19.20 -6.64 16.06
N ASN A 6 18.81 -7.86 16.41
CA ASN A 6 18.06 -8.75 15.52
C ASN A 6 16.63 -8.23 15.30
N VAL A 7 15.97 -7.77 16.36
CA VAL A 7 14.61 -7.18 16.25
C VAL A 7 14.61 -5.92 15.37
N ILE A 8 15.60 -5.05 15.55
CA ILE A 8 15.72 -3.83 14.72
C ILE A 8 15.95 -4.21 13.24
N LYS A 9 16.83 -5.18 12.98
CA LYS A 9 17.08 -5.66 11.61
C LYS A 9 15.84 -6.28 10.97
N ASP A 10 15.09 -7.07 11.74
CA ASP A 10 13.84 -7.68 11.27
C ASP A 10 12.78 -6.62 10.95
N ASN A 11 12.63 -5.61 11.79
CA ASN A 11 11.69 -4.51 11.56
C ASN A 11 12.08 -3.67 10.34
N TYR A 12 13.38 -3.41 10.15
CA TYR A 12 13.88 -2.71 8.97
C TYR A 12 13.60 -3.49 7.67
N ASN A 13 13.87 -4.79 7.67
CA ASN A 13 13.57 -5.63 6.52
C ASN A 13 12.06 -5.70 6.24
N MET A 14 11.23 -5.69 7.28
CA MET A 14 9.78 -5.65 7.16
C MET A 14 9.30 -4.34 6.51
N MET A 15 9.90 -3.21 6.90
CA MET A 15 9.60 -1.91 6.31
C MET A 15 9.95 -1.88 4.82
N LEU A 16 11.15 -2.29 4.46
CA LEU A 16 11.59 -2.38 3.07
C LEU A 16 10.69 -3.29 2.23
N LEU A 17 10.28 -4.41 2.79
CA LEU A 17 9.34 -5.33 2.15
C LEU A 17 7.99 -4.67 1.87
N LYS A 18 7.42 -3.98 2.85
CA LYS A 18 6.15 -3.27 2.68
C LYS A 18 6.24 -2.18 1.61
N ASP A 19 7.32 -1.42 1.59
CA ASP A 19 7.55 -0.37 0.59
C ASP A 19 7.70 -0.97 -0.81
N TYR A 20 8.44 -2.07 -0.95
CA TYR A 20 8.56 -2.80 -2.20
C TYR A 20 7.20 -3.32 -2.70
N LEU A 21 6.42 -3.97 -1.83
CA LEU A 21 5.08 -4.48 -2.16
C LEU A 21 4.13 -3.33 -2.54
N ARG A 22 4.16 -2.21 -1.81
CA ARG A 22 3.38 -1.01 -2.12
C ARG A 22 3.68 -0.48 -3.52
N ALA A 23 4.95 -0.39 -3.89
CA ALA A 23 5.36 0.08 -5.22
C ALA A 23 4.95 -0.89 -6.33
N LYS A 24 5.09 -2.20 -6.10
CA LYS A 24 4.83 -3.23 -7.11
C LYS A 24 3.34 -3.52 -7.32
N ILE A 25 2.54 -3.45 -6.25
CA ILE A 25 1.13 -3.85 -6.23
C ILE A 25 0.19 -2.61 -6.19
N LYS A 26 0.71 -1.40 -6.46
CA LYS A 26 -0.07 -0.14 -6.48
C LYS A 26 -1.36 -0.27 -7.28
N ASP A 27 -1.30 -0.87 -8.48
CA ASP A 27 -2.41 -1.01 -9.41
C ASP A 27 -3.51 -1.98 -8.95
N ALA A 28 -3.15 -2.93 -8.08
CA ALA A 28 -4.10 -3.88 -7.50
C ALA A 28 -4.87 -3.30 -6.29
N GLY A 29 -4.56 -2.07 -5.87
CA GLY A 29 -5.15 -1.46 -4.69
C GLY A 29 -4.64 -2.10 -3.40
N PHE A 30 -3.33 -2.07 -3.21
CA PHE A 30 -2.68 -2.56 -2.00
C PHE A 30 -3.13 -1.76 -0.77
N ALA A 31 -3.52 -2.46 0.30
CA ALA A 31 -3.86 -1.87 1.57
C ALA A 31 -2.84 -2.19 2.66
N ASN A 32 -2.58 -3.46 2.89
CA ASN A 32 -1.65 -3.89 3.93
C ASN A 32 -1.00 -5.23 3.57
N ALA A 33 0.14 -5.51 4.18
CA ALA A 33 0.79 -6.82 4.17
C ALA A 33 1.09 -7.24 5.60
N GLU A 34 0.62 -8.43 5.94
CA GLU A 34 0.93 -9.08 7.20
C GLU A 34 1.95 -10.18 6.95
N VAL A 35 3.02 -10.16 7.73
CA VAL A 35 4.09 -11.15 7.62
C VAL A 35 4.17 -11.93 8.90
N SER A 36 3.95 -13.22 8.82
CA SER A 36 4.09 -14.16 9.94
C SER A 36 5.21 -15.16 9.67
N LYS A 37 6.14 -15.23 10.61
CA LYS A 37 7.22 -16.22 10.57
C LYS A 37 6.71 -17.54 11.17
N THR A 38 6.73 -18.59 10.40
CA THR A 38 6.40 -19.96 10.83
C THR A 38 7.67 -20.81 10.87
N PRO A 39 7.71 -21.91 11.63
CA PRO A 39 8.86 -22.80 11.65
C PRO A 39 9.21 -23.38 10.28
N THR A 40 8.22 -23.51 9.39
CA THR A 40 8.36 -24.06 8.04
C THR A 40 8.71 -23.03 6.97
N GLY A 41 8.53 -21.71 7.27
CA GLY A 41 8.79 -20.65 6.30
C GLY A 41 8.17 -19.31 6.73
N THR A 42 8.10 -18.38 5.81
CA THR A 42 7.48 -17.05 6.03
C THR A 42 6.16 -16.98 5.26
N ARG A 43 5.06 -16.73 5.98
CA ARG A 43 3.75 -16.47 5.35
C ARG A 43 3.54 -14.98 5.22
N ILE A 44 3.16 -14.54 4.03
CA ILE A 44 2.85 -13.14 3.72
C ILE A 44 1.40 -13.08 3.25
N THR A 45 0.54 -12.45 4.03
CA THR A 45 -0.86 -12.21 3.66
C THR A 45 -0.99 -10.80 3.10
N LEU A 46 -1.41 -10.70 1.85
CA LEU A 46 -1.60 -9.44 1.14
C LEU A 46 -3.07 -9.07 1.12
N HIS A 47 -3.43 -7.95 1.72
CA HIS A 47 -4.77 -7.39 1.66
C HIS A 47 -4.86 -6.42 0.48
N VAL A 48 -5.64 -6.77 -0.53
CA VAL A 48 -5.77 -6.02 -1.79
C VAL A 48 -7.22 -5.89 -2.23
N THR A 49 -7.50 -4.87 -3.04
CA THR A 49 -8.84 -4.66 -3.60
C THR A 49 -9.11 -5.57 -4.80
N ARG A 50 -8.06 -5.91 -5.57
CA ARG A 50 -8.17 -6.71 -6.79
C ARG A 50 -7.17 -7.86 -6.79
N PRO A 51 -7.51 -8.99 -6.16
CA PRO A 51 -6.60 -10.14 -6.05
C PRO A 51 -6.17 -10.71 -7.40
N GLY A 52 -7.04 -10.64 -8.41
CA GLY A 52 -6.74 -11.15 -9.75
C GLY A 52 -5.53 -10.50 -10.43
N ILE A 53 -5.25 -9.21 -10.15
CA ILE A 53 -4.08 -8.50 -10.69
C ILE A 53 -2.78 -9.03 -10.05
N VAL A 54 -2.80 -9.31 -8.75
CA VAL A 54 -1.64 -9.85 -8.02
C VAL A 54 -1.35 -11.29 -8.43
N ILE A 55 -2.40 -12.10 -8.56
CA ILE A 55 -2.28 -13.50 -8.94
C ILE A 55 -1.74 -13.62 -10.38
N GLY A 56 -2.24 -12.77 -11.29
CA GLY A 56 -1.87 -12.76 -12.69
C GLY A 56 -2.40 -13.98 -13.47
N ARG A 57 -2.09 -14.03 -14.75
CA ARG A 57 -2.49 -15.15 -15.60
C ARG A 57 -1.78 -16.44 -15.15
N LYS A 58 -2.55 -17.49 -14.84
CA LYS A 58 -2.02 -18.81 -14.40
C LYS A 58 -1.08 -18.74 -13.19
N GLY A 59 -1.21 -17.70 -12.34
CA GLY A 59 -0.39 -17.54 -11.14
C GLY A 59 1.03 -17.02 -11.38
N THR A 60 1.32 -16.46 -12.56
CA THR A 60 2.67 -15.91 -12.88
C THR A 60 3.06 -14.76 -11.95
N GLY A 61 2.11 -13.88 -11.59
CA GLY A 61 2.38 -12.75 -10.69
C GLY A 61 2.84 -13.18 -9.31
N ILE A 62 2.17 -14.18 -8.72
CA ILE A 62 2.59 -14.75 -7.41
C ILE A 62 3.97 -15.41 -7.51
N LYS A 63 4.25 -16.16 -8.57
CA LYS A 63 5.55 -16.83 -8.77
C LYS A 63 6.68 -15.81 -8.84
N GLU A 64 6.54 -14.77 -9.68
CA GLU A 64 7.52 -13.70 -9.80
C GLU A 64 7.75 -12.95 -8.46
N LEU A 65 6.69 -12.73 -7.69
CA LEU A 65 6.80 -12.12 -6.36
C LEU A 65 7.55 -13.05 -5.40
N THR A 66 7.23 -14.36 -5.41
CA THR A 66 7.88 -15.35 -4.56
C THR A 66 9.38 -15.43 -4.85
N GLU A 67 9.76 -15.56 -6.13
CA GLU A 67 11.18 -15.61 -6.55
C GLU A 67 11.95 -14.35 -6.13
N LYS A 68 11.34 -13.17 -6.26
CA LYS A 68 11.97 -11.90 -5.83
C LYS A 68 12.08 -11.80 -4.31
N LEU A 69 11.11 -12.30 -3.56
CA LEU A 69 11.17 -12.32 -2.10
C LEU A 69 12.26 -13.27 -1.59
N GLU A 70 12.51 -14.35 -2.29
CA GLU A 70 13.61 -15.26 -1.99
C GLU A 70 14.97 -14.64 -2.31
N SER A 71 15.10 -14.01 -3.50
CA SER A 71 16.38 -13.45 -3.96
C SER A 71 16.78 -12.17 -3.21
N ASP A 72 15.86 -11.21 -3.09
CA ASP A 72 16.17 -9.87 -2.59
C ASP A 72 16.11 -9.77 -1.06
N PHE A 73 15.18 -10.49 -0.44
CA PHE A 73 14.98 -10.47 1.01
C PHE A 73 15.51 -11.71 1.72
N GLY A 74 16.01 -12.71 0.99
CA GLY A 74 16.57 -13.93 1.55
C GLY A 74 15.58 -14.72 2.41
N MET A 75 14.28 -14.65 2.10
CA MET A 75 13.23 -15.33 2.84
C MET A 75 13.23 -16.82 2.53
N LYS A 76 13.12 -17.65 3.56
CA LYS A 76 13.01 -19.10 3.40
C LYS A 76 11.56 -19.48 3.11
N ASN A 77 11.31 -20.12 1.97
CA ASN A 77 10.00 -20.65 1.55
C ASN A 77 8.86 -19.63 1.77
N PRO A 78 8.87 -18.46 1.11
CA PRO A 78 7.81 -17.47 1.28
C PRO A 78 6.50 -18.00 0.68
N GLN A 79 5.44 -18.04 1.49
CA GLN A 79 4.09 -18.39 1.08
C GLN A 79 3.26 -17.13 1.00
N ILE A 80 2.79 -16.79 -0.19
CA ILE A 80 1.95 -15.61 -0.41
C ILE A 80 0.49 -16.03 -0.41
N ALA A 81 -0.28 -15.50 0.55
CA ALA A 81 -1.73 -15.54 0.56
C ALA A 81 -2.28 -14.18 0.12
N VAL A 82 -3.30 -14.17 -0.71
CA VAL A 82 -3.94 -12.92 -1.18
C VAL A 82 -5.38 -12.91 -0.68
N GLU A 83 -5.73 -11.89 0.08
CA GLU A 83 -7.06 -11.69 0.64
C GLU A 83 -7.69 -10.42 0.06
N GLU A 84 -8.97 -10.53 -0.28
CA GLU A 84 -9.75 -9.40 -0.79
C GLU A 84 -10.32 -8.58 0.36
N ILE A 85 -10.26 -7.25 0.22
CA ILE A 85 -10.80 -6.33 1.20
C ILE A 85 -12.29 -6.12 0.91
N THR A 86 -13.14 -6.38 1.91
CA THR A 86 -14.60 -6.23 1.80
C THR A 86 -15.03 -4.77 1.63
N LYS A 87 -14.33 -3.83 2.30
CA LYS A 87 -14.64 -2.39 2.28
C LYS A 87 -13.40 -1.57 1.97
N PRO A 88 -13.04 -1.41 0.70
CA PRO A 88 -11.86 -0.67 0.28
C PRO A 88 -11.94 0.83 0.61
N GLU A 89 -13.16 1.38 0.74
CA GLU A 89 -13.39 2.79 1.09
C GLU A 89 -12.92 3.14 2.50
N LEU A 90 -12.88 2.17 3.41
CA LEU A 90 -12.40 2.35 4.78
C LEU A 90 -10.88 2.12 4.90
N SER A 91 -10.21 1.68 3.84
CA SER A 91 -8.76 1.51 3.84
C SER A 91 -8.07 2.81 3.42
N PRO A 92 -7.30 3.47 4.33
CA PRO A 92 -6.66 4.75 4.03
C PRO A 92 -5.66 4.64 2.87
N GLU A 93 -4.87 3.57 2.79
CA GLU A 93 -3.89 3.38 1.72
C GLU A 93 -4.54 3.23 0.35
N VAL A 94 -5.64 2.49 0.25
CA VAL A 94 -6.38 2.32 -1.01
C VAL A 94 -6.96 3.65 -1.47
N MET A 95 -7.55 4.42 -0.55
CA MET A 95 -8.14 5.73 -0.88
C MET A 95 -7.09 6.77 -1.24
N CYS A 96 -5.92 6.77 -0.57
CA CYS A 96 -4.77 7.58 -0.94
C CYS A 96 -4.30 7.29 -2.37
N ASN A 97 -4.14 6.02 -2.73
CA ASN A 97 -3.70 5.63 -4.06
C ASN A 97 -4.73 5.99 -5.14
N ARG A 98 -6.04 5.83 -4.87
CA ARG A 98 -7.11 6.28 -5.77
C ARG A 98 -7.06 7.80 -5.98
N MET A 99 -6.92 8.56 -4.90
CA MET A 99 -6.82 10.02 -4.99
C MET A 99 -5.58 10.46 -5.76
N ALA A 100 -4.42 9.86 -5.49
CA ALA A 100 -3.19 10.13 -6.23
C ALA A 100 -3.36 9.86 -7.73
N SER A 101 -4.00 8.76 -8.12
CA SER A 101 -4.30 8.45 -9.53
C SER A 101 -5.23 9.47 -10.17
N HIS A 102 -6.20 10.03 -9.44
CA HIS A 102 -7.03 11.11 -9.95
C HIS A 102 -6.23 12.41 -10.18
N LEU A 103 -5.30 12.74 -9.29
CA LEU A 103 -4.41 13.89 -9.44
C LEU A 103 -3.43 13.71 -10.61
N GLU A 104 -2.86 12.52 -10.77
CA GLU A 104 -1.97 12.17 -11.90
C GLU A 104 -2.68 12.30 -13.25
N ARG A 105 -4.00 12.04 -13.30
CA ARG A 105 -4.84 12.23 -14.50
C ARG A 105 -5.24 13.69 -14.75
N GLY A 106 -4.76 14.64 -13.94
CA GLY A 106 -5.02 16.08 -14.09
C GLY A 106 -6.33 16.56 -13.47
N THR A 107 -6.98 15.78 -12.61
CA THR A 107 -8.18 16.23 -11.90
C THR A 107 -7.81 17.32 -10.90
N ALA A 108 -8.58 18.43 -10.86
CA ALA A 108 -8.37 19.51 -9.89
C ALA A 108 -8.41 18.96 -8.45
N PHE A 109 -7.41 19.31 -7.64
CA PHE A 109 -7.22 18.75 -6.30
C PHE A 109 -8.45 18.91 -5.40
N ARG A 110 -9.16 20.05 -5.46
CA ARG A 110 -10.39 20.27 -4.69
C ARG A 110 -11.49 19.24 -5.06
N ARG A 111 -11.65 18.96 -6.34
CA ARG A 111 -12.65 18.01 -6.83
C ARG A 111 -12.30 16.59 -6.42
N ALA A 112 -11.01 16.21 -6.55
CA ALA A 112 -10.51 14.90 -6.13
C ALA A 112 -10.73 14.70 -4.62
N THR A 113 -10.42 15.73 -3.80
CA THR A 113 -10.63 15.68 -2.34
C THR A 113 -12.09 15.50 -1.97
N MET A 114 -12.98 16.32 -2.53
CA MET A 114 -14.42 16.24 -2.22
C MET A 114 -15.00 14.88 -2.60
N TRP A 115 -14.63 14.36 -3.76
CA TRP A 115 -15.05 13.02 -4.19
C TRP A 115 -14.54 11.93 -3.23
N THR A 116 -13.27 12.01 -2.80
CA THR A 116 -12.68 11.04 -1.87
C THR A 116 -13.37 11.08 -0.51
N ILE A 117 -13.65 12.28 0.03
CA ILE A 117 -14.38 12.46 1.29
C ILE A 117 -15.77 11.80 1.20
N GLN A 118 -16.50 12.08 0.12
CA GLN A 118 -17.83 11.53 -0.07
C GLN A 118 -17.81 9.99 -0.11
N GLN A 119 -16.88 9.39 -0.85
CA GLN A 119 -16.72 7.93 -0.91
C GLN A 119 -16.47 7.30 0.46
N ILE A 120 -15.59 7.92 1.26
CA ILE A 120 -15.25 7.41 2.59
C ILE A 120 -16.44 7.54 3.55
N MET A 121 -17.17 8.65 3.50
CA MET A 121 -18.36 8.86 4.34
C MET A 121 -19.51 7.90 3.95
N GLU A 122 -19.69 7.64 2.65
CA GLU A 122 -20.64 6.63 2.14
C GLU A 122 -20.24 5.21 2.58
N GLY A 123 -18.95 4.93 2.71
CA GLY A 123 -18.41 3.67 3.26
C GLY A 123 -18.72 3.45 4.75
N GLY A 124 -19.24 4.48 5.44
CA GLY A 124 -19.64 4.41 6.85
C GLY A 124 -18.55 4.86 7.84
N ALA A 125 -17.60 5.68 7.42
CA ALA A 125 -16.61 6.28 8.31
C ALA A 125 -17.28 7.35 9.22
N MET A 126 -16.83 7.45 10.47
CA MET A 126 -17.29 8.48 11.42
C MET A 126 -16.76 9.87 11.08
N GLY A 127 -15.62 9.95 10.42
CA GLY A 127 -15.00 11.18 10.00
C GLY A 127 -13.73 10.91 9.21
N VAL A 128 -13.28 11.90 8.45
CA VAL A 128 -12.09 11.81 7.61
C VAL A 128 -11.35 13.13 7.60
N GLU A 129 -10.04 13.06 7.69
CA GLU A 129 -9.13 14.18 7.50
C GLU A 129 -8.21 13.87 6.32
N ILE A 130 -8.12 14.79 5.36
CA ILE A 130 -7.26 14.66 4.19
C ILE A 130 -6.31 15.85 4.14
N THR A 131 -5.01 15.59 4.21
CA THR A 131 -3.98 16.60 4.03
C THR A 131 -3.26 16.36 2.71
N ILE A 132 -3.24 17.38 1.85
CA ILE A 132 -2.55 17.34 0.56
C ILE A 132 -1.46 18.40 0.58
N SER A 133 -0.23 17.99 0.29
CA SER A 133 0.92 18.87 0.15
C SER A 133 1.58 18.71 -1.22
N GLY A 134 2.14 19.77 -1.77
CA GLY A 134 2.83 19.71 -3.05
C GLY A 134 2.51 20.90 -3.98
N LYS A 135 2.95 20.82 -5.24
CA LYS A 135 2.69 21.84 -6.28
C LYS A 135 1.26 21.73 -6.81
N LEU A 136 0.31 22.36 -6.12
CA LEU A 136 -1.12 22.22 -6.44
C LEU A 136 -1.68 23.36 -7.30
N ARG A 137 -1.04 24.53 -7.37
CA ARG A 137 -1.57 25.75 -8.00
C ARG A 137 -0.69 26.43 -9.04
N GLY A 138 0.53 25.92 -9.31
CA GLY A 138 1.45 26.54 -10.28
C GLY A 138 2.90 26.21 -10.02
N ASP A 139 3.78 26.57 -10.97
CA ASP A 139 5.21 26.23 -10.96
C ASP A 139 6.02 26.79 -9.77
N ARG A 140 5.46 27.72 -9.04
CA ARG A 140 6.11 28.49 -7.95
C ARG A 140 5.79 28.01 -6.54
N SER A 141 4.94 27.04 -6.33
CA SER A 141 4.73 26.49 -4.98
C SER A 141 5.95 25.65 -4.60
N ALA A 142 6.91 26.32 -3.97
CA ALA A 142 8.18 25.74 -3.54
C ALA A 142 7.97 24.80 -2.34
N PHE A 143 7.75 23.52 -2.61
CA PHE A 143 8.14 22.46 -1.72
C PHE A 143 8.57 21.27 -2.58
N GLU A 144 9.84 20.93 -2.53
CA GLU A 144 10.50 19.83 -3.23
C GLU A 144 10.17 18.45 -2.60
N ASN A 145 8.99 18.26 -2.06
CA ASN A 145 8.60 16.95 -1.59
C ASN A 145 7.50 16.36 -2.48
N PRO A 146 7.66 15.09 -2.91
CA PRO A 146 6.57 14.38 -3.55
C PRO A 146 5.34 14.44 -2.63
N ALA A 147 4.18 14.65 -3.20
CA ALA A 147 2.93 14.77 -2.47
C ALA A 147 2.81 13.64 -1.43
N SER A 148 2.96 13.97 -0.17
CA SER A 148 2.68 13.05 0.92
C SER A 148 1.21 13.18 1.28
N LEU A 149 0.43 12.16 0.98
CA LEU A 149 -0.94 12.04 1.45
C LEU A 149 -0.91 11.41 2.85
N ILE A 150 -1.24 12.18 3.85
CA ILE A 150 -1.45 11.68 5.21
C ILE A 150 -2.95 11.48 5.39
N PHE A 151 -3.34 10.26 5.63
CA PHE A 151 -4.73 9.86 5.86
C PHE A 151 -4.87 9.48 7.33
N ALA A 152 -5.68 10.19 8.08
CA ALA A 152 -6.09 9.80 9.42
C ALA A 152 -7.59 9.52 9.42
N LEU A 153 -7.97 8.27 9.61
CA LEU A 153 -9.35 7.89 9.95
C LEU A 153 -9.51 8.06 11.46
N ARG A 154 -10.36 8.97 11.89
CA ARG A 154 -10.84 9.10 13.27
C ARG A 154 -12.27 8.62 13.38
#